data_bb8aa0526cd5e93dc2254eeeabc737f4
#
_entry.id   bb8aa0526cd5e93dc2254eeeabc737f4
#
_cell.length_a   1.000
_cell.length_b   1.000
_cell.length_c   1.000
_cell.angle_alpha   90.00
_cell.angle_beta   90.00
_cell.angle_gamma   90.00
#
_symmetry.space_group_name_H-M   'P 1'
#
loop_
_entity.id
_entity.type
_entity.pdbx_description
1 polymer ?
#
loop_
_entity_poly.entity_id
_entity_poly.type
_entity_poly.pdbx_seq_one_letter_code
_entity_poly.pdbx_strand_id
1 'polypeptide(L)'
;MIGIVIVAHGGLAKEYLSAMEYVIGPDLGIETISVLPTDNVIEKEHQIGKALLEVDQGEGVIVVTDMHGGTPANLALKACKGDKVKVLFGANLPLLLKLCLLYTSPSPRD
;
A
#
# COMPACT_ATOMS: atom_id res chain seq x y z
N MET A 1 11.62 -2.97 -9.41
CA MET A 1 10.47 -2.11 -9.15
C MET A 1 10.12 -2.14 -7.66
N ILE A 2 9.66 -1.03 -7.14
CA ILE A 2 9.27 -0.94 -5.74
C ILE A 2 7.83 -1.40 -5.60
N GLY A 3 7.57 -2.26 -4.61
CA GLY A 3 6.22 -2.74 -4.33
C GLY A 3 5.40 -1.71 -3.58
N ILE A 4 4.08 -1.75 -3.73
CA ILE A 4 3.17 -0.83 -3.05
C ILE A 4 2.09 -1.63 -2.34
N VAL A 5 1.85 -1.30 -1.07
CA VAL A 5 0.74 -1.83 -0.28
C VAL A 5 -0.06 -0.65 0.26
N ILE A 6 -1.36 -0.69 0.09
CA ILE A 6 -2.25 0.36 0.62
C ILE A 6 -3.01 -0.22 1.81
N VAL A 7 -2.88 0.43 2.96
CA VAL A 7 -3.56 0.01 4.20
C VAL A 7 -4.48 1.14 4.63
N ALA A 8 -5.77 0.92 4.65
CA ALA A 8 -6.73 1.99 4.91
C ALA A 8 -7.98 1.47 5.60
N HIS A 9 -8.75 2.41 6.15
CA HIS A 9 -10.00 2.10 6.82
C HIS A 9 -11.05 1.58 5.83
N GLY A 10 -11.80 0.57 6.26
CA GLY A 10 -12.92 0.07 5.47
C GLY A 10 -12.52 -0.29 4.05
N GLY A 11 -13.29 0.15 3.08
CA GLY A 11 -13.05 -0.16 1.68
C GLY A 11 -12.17 0.82 0.92
N LEU A 12 -11.57 1.81 1.61
CA LEU A 12 -10.82 2.85 0.93
C LEU A 12 -9.64 2.32 0.11
N ALA A 13 -8.89 1.35 0.64
CA ALA A 13 -7.74 0.83 -0.09
C ALA A 13 -8.14 0.23 -1.43
N LYS A 14 -9.22 -0.54 -1.45
CA LYS A 14 -9.73 -1.14 -2.68
C LYS A 14 -10.26 -0.09 -3.65
N GLU A 15 -10.91 0.95 -3.12
CA GLU A 15 -11.42 2.02 -3.96
C GLU A 15 -10.29 2.82 -4.59
N TYR A 16 -9.24 3.08 -3.85
CA TYR A 16 -8.06 3.72 -4.42
C TYR A 16 -7.47 2.87 -5.54
N LEU A 17 -7.33 1.57 -5.33
CA LEU A 17 -6.79 0.69 -6.35
C LEU A 17 -7.69 0.67 -7.58
N SER A 18 -9.01 0.59 -7.39
CA SER A 18 -9.95 0.64 -8.51
C SER A 18 -9.80 1.92 -9.34
N ALA A 19 -9.66 3.06 -8.65
CA ALA A 19 -9.48 4.33 -9.34
C ALA A 19 -8.14 4.37 -10.09
N MET A 20 -7.09 3.84 -9.48
CA MET A 20 -5.79 3.77 -10.14
C MET A 20 -5.84 2.91 -11.40
N GLU A 21 -6.51 1.78 -11.31
CA GLU A 21 -6.65 0.88 -12.44
C GLU A 21 -7.48 1.51 -13.56
N TYR A 22 -8.44 2.34 -13.20
CA TYR A 22 -9.22 3.06 -14.19
C TYR A 22 -8.36 4.05 -14.98
N VAL A 23 -7.42 4.71 -14.29
CA VAL A 23 -6.58 5.74 -14.89
C VAL A 23 -5.38 5.14 -15.62
N ILE A 24 -4.70 4.18 -15.00
CA ILE A 24 -3.43 3.63 -15.51
C ILE A 24 -3.65 2.33 -16.28
N GLY A 25 -4.51 1.47 -15.78
CA GLY A 25 -4.76 0.16 -16.36
C GLY A 25 -4.72 -0.93 -15.31
N PRO A 26 -5.10 -2.16 -15.69
CA PRO A 26 -5.17 -3.27 -14.74
C PRO A 26 -3.81 -3.85 -14.39
N ASP A 27 -3.83 -4.76 -13.43
CA ASP A 27 -2.66 -5.58 -13.06
C ASP A 27 -1.45 -4.76 -12.61
N LEU A 28 -1.72 -3.81 -11.70
CA LEU A 28 -0.66 -2.95 -11.20
C LEU A 28 0.26 -3.62 -10.17
N GLY A 29 -0.13 -4.78 -9.65
CA GLY A 29 0.67 -5.49 -8.66
C GLY A 29 0.65 -4.85 -7.28
N ILE A 30 -0.39 -4.09 -6.99
CA ILE A 30 -0.55 -3.40 -5.71
C ILE A 30 -1.46 -4.24 -4.82
N GLU A 31 -1.03 -4.46 -3.56
CA GLU A 31 -1.85 -5.14 -2.57
C GLU A 31 -2.61 -4.14 -1.72
N THR A 32 -3.82 -4.49 -1.35
CA THR A 32 -4.66 -3.63 -0.51
C THR A 32 -5.07 -4.36 0.75
N ILE A 33 -5.03 -3.65 1.87
CA ILE A 33 -5.43 -4.18 3.16
C ILE A 33 -6.52 -3.29 3.73
N SER A 34 -7.69 -3.87 3.99
CA SER A 34 -8.81 -3.16 4.62
C SER A 34 -8.75 -3.36 6.13
N VAL A 35 -8.87 -2.29 6.88
CA VAL A 35 -8.88 -2.35 8.33
C VAL A 35 -10.26 -1.98 8.84
N LEU A 36 -10.88 -2.87 9.57
CA LEU A 36 -12.22 -2.68 10.14
C LEU A 36 -12.12 -2.62 11.67
N PRO A 37 -13.08 -1.96 12.35
CA PRO A 37 -13.02 -1.87 13.82
C PRO A 37 -13.07 -3.22 14.52
N THR A 38 -13.65 -4.22 13.87
CA THR A 38 -13.82 -5.56 14.46
C THR A 38 -12.67 -6.50 14.16
N ASP A 39 -11.67 -6.05 13.41
CA ASP A 39 -10.56 -6.91 12.99
C ASP A 39 -9.65 -7.28 14.16
N ASN A 40 -9.11 -8.49 14.10
CA ASN A 40 -8.08 -8.93 15.01
C ASN A 40 -6.76 -8.29 14.62
N VAL A 41 -6.15 -7.58 15.57
CA VAL A 41 -4.92 -6.81 15.30
C VAL A 41 -3.77 -7.72 14.87
N ILE A 42 -3.61 -8.86 15.56
CA ILE A 42 -2.50 -9.77 15.26
C ILE A 42 -2.65 -10.36 13.85
N GLU A 43 -3.86 -10.76 13.50
CA GLU A 43 -4.13 -11.28 12.17
C GLU A 43 -3.88 -10.23 11.08
N LYS A 44 -4.26 -8.98 11.36
CA LYS A 44 -4.01 -7.89 10.41
C LYS A 44 -2.53 -7.63 10.23
N GLU A 45 -1.76 -7.67 11.31
CA GLU A 45 -0.32 -7.51 11.21
C GLU A 45 0.29 -8.60 10.34
N HIS A 46 -0.14 -9.85 10.50
CA HIS A 46 0.30 -10.95 9.67
C HIS A 46 -0.08 -10.75 8.21
N GLN A 47 -1.29 -10.27 7.98
CA GLN A 47 -1.78 -10.02 6.62
C GLN A 47 -0.94 -8.95 5.92
N ILE A 48 -0.61 -7.89 6.64
CA ILE A 48 0.25 -6.83 6.10
C ILE A 48 1.64 -7.38 5.82
N GLY A 49 2.21 -8.13 6.76
CA GLY A 49 3.53 -8.74 6.58
C GLY A 49 3.59 -9.64 5.35
N LYS A 50 2.54 -10.44 5.14
CA LYS A 50 2.47 -11.30 3.97
C LYS A 50 2.38 -10.48 2.69
N ALA A 51 1.59 -9.41 2.68
CA ALA A 51 1.48 -8.55 1.53
C ALA A 51 2.82 -7.90 1.18
N LEU A 52 3.58 -7.49 2.20
CA LEU A 52 4.91 -6.92 1.97
C LEU A 52 5.82 -7.90 1.23
N LEU A 53 5.79 -9.16 1.63
CA LEU A 53 6.60 -10.17 0.96
C LEU A 53 6.13 -10.41 -0.48
N GLU A 54 4.83 -10.37 -0.70
CA GLU A 54 4.28 -10.64 -2.02
C GLU A 54 4.61 -9.55 -3.04
N VAL A 55 4.66 -8.30 -2.62
CA VAL A 55 4.93 -7.21 -3.56
C VAL A 55 6.41 -6.87 -3.67
N ASP A 56 7.24 -7.34 -2.77
CA ASP A 56 8.67 -7.01 -2.76
C ASP A 56 9.39 -7.75 -3.87
N GLN A 57 9.99 -7.01 -4.79
CA GLN A 57 10.76 -7.55 -5.89
C GLN A 57 12.26 -7.29 -5.71
N GLY A 58 12.68 -7.07 -4.46
CA GLY A 58 14.08 -6.86 -4.13
C GLY A 58 14.50 -5.41 -3.98
N GLU A 59 13.65 -4.46 -4.36
CA GLU A 59 13.98 -3.04 -4.29
C GLU A 59 13.23 -2.31 -3.17
N GLY A 60 12.48 -3.06 -2.37
CA GLY A 60 11.77 -2.48 -1.25
C GLY A 60 10.28 -2.30 -1.50
N VAL A 61 9.60 -1.79 -0.48
CA VAL A 61 8.15 -1.63 -0.50
C VAL A 61 7.78 -0.29 0.12
N ILE A 62 6.78 0.36 -0.45
CA ILE A 62 6.18 1.56 0.13
C ILE A 62 4.78 1.18 0.61
N VAL A 63 4.51 1.43 1.88
CA VAL A 63 3.19 1.23 2.45
C VAL A 63 2.53 2.59 2.59
N VAL A 64 1.33 2.74 2.04
CA VAL A 64 0.60 4.01 2.08
C VAL A 64 -0.66 3.82 2.92
N THR A 65 -0.85 4.69 3.90
CA THR A 65 -2.06 4.67 4.72
C THR A 65 -2.91 5.90 4.42
N ASP A 66 -4.21 5.80 4.72
CA ASP A 66 -5.15 6.86 4.37
C ASP A 66 -4.99 8.12 5.22
N MET A 67 -4.50 7.99 6.46
CA MET A 67 -4.30 9.17 7.30
C MET A 67 -3.18 8.90 8.30
N HIS A 68 -2.59 9.98 8.80
CA HIS A 68 -1.59 9.90 9.85
C HIS A 68 -2.29 9.59 11.17
N GLY A 69 -1.82 8.56 11.86
CA GLY A 69 -2.47 8.10 13.07
C GLY A 69 -3.61 7.14 12.76
N GLY A 70 -4.26 6.63 13.79
CA GLY A 70 -5.31 5.64 13.64
C GLY A 70 -4.79 4.23 13.48
N THR A 71 -5.70 3.29 13.41
CA THR A 71 -5.36 1.87 13.39
C THR A 71 -4.56 1.44 12.15
N PRO A 72 -4.96 1.83 10.93
CA PRO A 72 -4.15 1.45 9.76
C PRO A 72 -2.71 1.93 9.84
N ALA A 73 -2.49 3.18 10.28
CA ALA A 73 -1.14 3.71 10.39
C ALA A 73 -0.35 2.95 11.44
N ASN A 74 -0.97 2.68 12.59
CA ASN A 74 -0.29 1.96 13.67
C ASN A 74 0.05 0.53 13.28
N LEU A 75 -0.85 -0.15 12.58
CA LEU A 75 -0.59 -1.50 12.09
C LEU A 75 0.54 -1.51 11.06
N ALA A 76 0.52 -0.52 10.16
CA ALA A 76 1.58 -0.42 9.16
C ALA A 76 2.93 -0.21 9.82
N LEU A 77 3.02 0.67 10.80
CA LEU A 77 4.28 0.92 11.50
C LEU A 77 4.78 -0.31 12.22
N LYS A 78 3.88 -1.09 12.82
CA LYS A 78 4.27 -2.33 13.52
C LYS A 78 4.75 -3.40 12.56
N ALA A 79 4.09 -3.54 11.42
CA ALA A 79 4.42 -4.58 10.46
C ALA A 79 5.64 -4.23 9.61
N CYS A 80 5.90 -2.94 9.42
CA CYS A 80 6.95 -2.47 8.53
C CYS A 80 8.24 -2.27 9.31
N LYS A 81 9.10 -3.27 9.25
CA LYS A 81 10.39 -3.22 9.91
C LYS A 81 11.48 -3.42 8.87
N GLY A 82 12.59 -2.76 9.07
CA GLY A 82 13.73 -2.89 8.17
C GLY A 82 13.87 -1.68 7.25
N ASP A 83 15.03 -1.63 6.59
CA ASP A 83 15.41 -0.45 5.83
C ASP A 83 14.72 -0.32 4.49
N LYS A 84 14.15 -1.41 4.00
CA LYS A 84 13.57 -1.42 2.66
C LYS A 84 12.07 -1.18 2.65
N VAL A 85 11.48 -0.91 3.79
CA VAL A 85 10.05 -0.63 3.87
C VAL A 85 9.85 0.78 4.40
N LYS A 86 9.12 1.58 3.64
CA LYS A 86 8.80 2.96 4.02
C LYS A 86 7.30 3.11 4.15
N VAL A 87 6.87 3.91 5.11
CA VAL A 87 5.46 4.15 5.36
C VAL A 87 5.15 5.61 5.06
N LEU A 88 4.16 5.86 4.22
CA LEU A 88 3.68 7.19 3.91
C LEU A 88 2.25 7.32 4.42
N PHE A 89 1.93 8.48 4.97
CA PHE A 89 0.62 8.76 5.52
C PHE A 89 -0.13 9.76 4.64
N GLY A 90 -1.45 9.71 4.70
CA GLY A 90 -2.27 10.65 3.96
C GLY A 90 -2.44 10.29 2.50
N ALA A 91 -2.85 9.04 2.24
CA ALA A 91 -3.06 8.58 0.88
C ALA A 91 -4.10 9.44 0.15
N ASN A 92 -3.82 9.74 -1.10
CA ASN A 92 -4.78 10.34 -2.01
C ASN A 92 -4.47 9.85 -3.40
N LEU A 93 -5.42 9.96 -4.30
CA LEU A 93 -5.26 9.41 -5.64
C LEU A 93 -4.05 10.00 -6.39
N PRO A 94 -3.84 11.32 -6.40
CA PRO A 94 -2.65 11.87 -7.08
C PRO A 94 -1.33 11.32 -6.56
N LEU A 95 -1.20 11.16 -5.24
CA LEU A 95 0.00 10.57 -4.66
C LEU A 95 0.20 9.14 -5.13
N LEU A 96 -0.86 8.34 -5.06
CA LEU A 96 -0.78 6.93 -5.45
C LEU A 96 -0.45 6.77 -6.93
N LEU A 97 -1.06 7.58 -7.79
CA LEU A 97 -0.75 7.55 -9.21
C LEU A 97 0.70 7.90 -9.46
N LYS A 98 1.19 8.92 -8.77
CA LYS A 98 2.58 9.35 -8.91
C LYS A 98 3.55 8.27 -8.46
N LEU A 99 3.29 7.64 -7.32
CA LEU A 99 4.13 6.55 -6.83
C LEU A 99 4.17 5.39 -7.81
N CYS A 100 3.00 5.01 -8.32
CA CYS A 100 2.92 3.90 -9.25
C CYS A 100 3.71 4.19 -10.52
N LEU A 101 3.54 5.37 -11.09
CA LEU A 101 4.21 5.72 -12.34
C LEU A 101 5.71 5.91 -12.18
N LEU A 102 6.16 6.44 -11.03
CA LEU A 102 7.58 6.71 -10.83
C LEU A 102 8.37 5.49 -10.39
N TYR A 103 7.77 4.61 -9.60
CA TYR A 103 8.52 3.56 -8.94
C TYR A 103 8.17 2.15 -9.40
N THR A 104 7.01 1.96 -10.02
CA THR A 104 6.60 0.62 -10.43
C THR A 104 6.41 0.47 -11.93
N SER A 105 6.28 1.57 -12.65
CA SER A 105 6.08 1.52 -14.09
C SER A 105 7.33 1.02 -14.79
N PRO A 106 7.21 0.05 -15.70
CA PRO A 106 8.37 -0.42 -16.45
C PRO A 106 8.79 0.53 -17.55
N SER A 107 7.98 1.53 -17.89
CA SER A 107 8.24 2.45 -18.97
C SER A 107 8.15 3.87 -18.49
N PRO A 108 9.17 4.36 -17.89
CA PRO A 108 9.09 5.70 -17.31
C PRO A 108 8.97 6.79 -18.33
N ARG A 109 8.98 6.73 -19.29
CA ARG A 109 8.69 7.89 -20.01
C ARG A 109 8.44 7.80 -21.08
N ASP A 110 8.19 7.65 -21.27
CA ASP A 110 8.02 7.55 -22.36
C ASP A 110 7.52 8.24 -22.54
#